data_9989406e6d5db9d35ca8bd216655a516
#
_entry.id   9989406e6d5db9d35ca8bd216655a516
#
_cell.length_a   1.000
_cell.length_b   1.000
_cell.length_c   1.000
_cell.angle_alpha   90.00
_cell.angle_beta   90.00
_cell.angle_gamma   90.00
#
_symmetry.space_group_name_H-M   'P 1'
#
loop_
_entity.id
_entity.type
_entity.pdbx_description
1 polymer ?
#
loop_
_entity_poly.entity_id
_entity_poly.type
_entity_poly.pdbx_seq_one_letter_code
_entity_poly.pdbx_strand_id
1 'polypeptide(L)'
;MPRIKITEDRDHLLLAMLPHVLFDGWSQKALAAGQNDLGGKTPDVQLLFPGGLREAAKHFGDYIDRQMLAELTGLELEKMPVRERIVTGVQVRLQLLEPHRESLHRLLTFLALPGNHFTGMQITSQTVDTIWHATGDKSTDFNYYTKRGLLAGVYGSTILYWLSDNSDDFADTHAFLDRRIAGILKIPKIQNKIKQRLKKVIAPLRRLQRPGFGKAFR
;
A
#
# COMPACT_ATOMS: atom_id res chain seq x y z
N MET A 1 15.97 -25.33 -6.75
CA MET A 1 16.20 -24.13 -7.59
C MET A 1 16.53 -22.95 -6.69
N PRO A 2 17.50 -22.10 -7.02
CA PRO A 2 17.77 -20.90 -6.21
C PRO A 2 16.57 -19.95 -6.25
N ARG A 3 16.26 -19.33 -5.12
CA ARG A 3 15.10 -18.46 -4.88
C ARG A 3 15.00 -17.28 -5.87
N ILE A 4 16.14 -16.77 -6.31
CA ILE A 4 16.27 -15.66 -7.28
C ILE A 4 15.69 -16.08 -8.65
N LYS A 5 16.03 -17.27 -9.15
CA LYS A 5 15.54 -17.75 -10.45
C LYS A 5 14.02 -17.92 -10.49
N ILE A 6 13.41 -18.36 -9.38
CA ILE A 6 11.95 -18.49 -9.29
C ILE A 6 11.28 -17.12 -9.36
N THR A 7 11.85 -16.10 -8.74
CA THR A 7 11.31 -14.72 -8.79
C THR A 7 11.38 -14.15 -10.20
N GLU A 8 12.49 -14.32 -10.89
CA GLU A 8 12.66 -13.89 -12.30
C GLU A 8 11.69 -14.62 -13.24
N ASP A 9 11.53 -15.93 -13.09
CA ASP A 9 10.57 -16.71 -13.89
C ASP A 9 9.12 -16.25 -13.64
N ARG A 10 8.78 -15.90 -12.39
CA ARG A 10 7.49 -15.30 -12.03
C ARG A 10 7.29 -13.92 -12.64
N ASP A 11 8.33 -13.08 -12.64
CA ASP A 11 8.29 -11.77 -13.26
C ASP A 11 8.05 -11.89 -14.78
N HIS A 12 8.77 -12.79 -15.45
CA HIS A 12 8.59 -13.05 -16.88
C HIS A 12 7.17 -13.51 -17.21
N LEU A 13 6.65 -14.47 -16.45
CA LEU A 13 5.28 -14.97 -16.66
C LEU A 13 4.24 -13.90 -16.39
N LEU A 14 4.42 -13.12 -15.32
CA LEU A 14 3.55 -12.01 -15.00
C LEU A 14 3.51 -10.98 -16.15
N LEU A 15 4.68 -10.53 -16.60
CA LEU A 15 4.77 -9.52 -17.68
C LEU A 15 4.21 -10.04 -19.00
N ALA A 16 4.40 -11.33 -19.32
CA ALA A 16 3.77 -11.95 -20.48
C ALA A 16 2.25 -12.07 -20.36
N MET A 17 1.70 -12.21 -19.13
CA MET A 17 0.27 -12.26 -18.88
C MET A 17 -0.41 -10.90 -19.08
N LEU A 18 0.23 -9.78 -18.69
CA LEU A 18 -0.42 -8.46 -18.62
C LEU A 18 -1.08 -7.99 -19.93
N PRO A 19 -0.51 -8.19 -21.14
CA PRO A 19 -1.18 -7.84 -22.40
C PRO A 19 -2.50 -8.59 -22.60
N HIS A 20 -2.57 -9.86 -22.18
CA HIS A 20 -3.78 -10.68 -22.29
C HIS A 20 -4.87 -10.25 -21.29
N VAL A 21 -4.48 -9.65 -20.16
CA VAL A 21 -5.42 -9.12 -19.16
C VAL A 21 -6.32 -8.03 -19.74
N LEU A 22 -5.87 -7.29 -20.75
CA LEU A 22 -6.67 -6.26 -21.42
C LEU A 22 -7.96 -6.83 -22.01
N PHE A 23 -7.89 -8.03 -22.61
CA PHE A 23 -9.00 -8.69 -23.31
C PHE A 23 -9.72 -9.72 -22.44
N ASP A 24 -8.95 -10.55 -21.75
CA ASP A 24 -9.46 -11.70 -20.99
C ASP A 24 -9.69 -11.40 -19.51
N GLY A 25 -9.37 -10.18 -19.05
CA GLY A 25 -9.41 -9.82 -17.64
C GLY A 25 -8.34 -10.55 -16.82
N TRP A 26 -8.36 -10.36 -15.50
CA TRP A 26 -7.48 -11.10 -14.58
C TRP A 26 -8.00 -12.53 -14.42
N SER A 27 -7.62 -13.43 -15.34
CA SER A 27 -8.19 -14.75 -15.51
C SER A 27 -7.15 -15.84 -15.74
N GLN A 28 -7.55 -17.10 -15.55
CA GLN A 28 -6.70 -18.26 -15.87
C GLN A 28 -6.38 -18.30 -17.37
N LYS A 29 -7.27 -17.81 -18.22
CA LYS A 29 -7.06 -17.75 -19.67
C LYS A 29 -5.89 -16.80 -19.99
N ALA A 30 -5.87 -15.59 -19.38
CA ALA A 30 -4.76 -14.64 -19.56
C ALA A 30 -3.44 -15.20 -19.04
N LEU A 31 -3.46 -15.89 -17.90
CA LEU A 31 -2.27 -16.51 -17.32
C LEU A 31 -1.71 -17.64 -18.20
N ALA A 32 -2.59 -18.49 -18.76
CA ALA A 32 -2.21 -19.54 -19.70
C ALA A 32 -1.68 -18.98 -21.03
N ALA A 33 -2.28 -17.90 -21.54
CA ALA A 33 -1.82 -17.22 -22.73
C ALA A 33 -0.41 -16.65 -22.55
N GLY A 34 -0.13 -15.98 -21.41
CA GLY A 34 1.21 -15.50 -21.08
C GLY A 34 2.25 -16.63 -21.01
N GLN A 35 1.88 -17.80 -20.47
CA GLN A 35 2.78 -18.96 -20.49
C GLN A 35 3.06 -19.47 -21.90
N ASN A 36 2.06 -19.50 -22.76
CA ASN A 36 2.23 -19.91 -24.16
C ASN A 36 3.18 -18.96 -24.91
N ASP A 37 3.11 -17.66 -24.66
CA ASP A 37 4.00 -16.68 -25.27
C ASP A 37 5.47 -16.89 -24.89
N LEU A 38 5.74 -17.45 -23.73
CA LEU A 38 7.09 -17.77 -23.27
C LEU A 38 7.65 -19.06 -23.88
N GLY A 39 6.83 -19.83 -24.62
CA GLY A 39 7.29 -20.97 -25.43
C GLY A 39 8.05 -22.04 -24.65
N GLY A 40 7.66 -22.34 -23.41
CA GLY A 40 8.30 -23.33 -22.55
C GLY A 40 9.64 -22.88 -21.93
N LYS A 41 9.98 -21.60 -22.00
CA LYS A 41 11.20 -21.04 -21.39
C LYS A 41 11.10 -20.89 -19.87
N THR A 42 9.90 -20.92 -19.31
CA THR A 42 9.64 -20.87 -17.88
C THR A 42 9.01 -22.17 -17.37
N PRO A 43 9.14 -22.44 -16.06
CA PRO A 43 8.38 -23.53 -15.42
C PRO A 43 6.88 -23.37 -15.60
N ASP A 44 6.14 -24.46 -15.39
CA ASP A 44 4.68 -24.48 -15.45
C ASP A 44 4.04 -23.46 -14.51
N VAL A 45 2.92 -22.88 -14.94
CA VAL A 45 2.11 -21.93 -14.14
C VAL A 45 1.83 -22.44 -12.73
N GLN A 46 1.51 -23.73 -12.59
CA GLN A 46 1.19 -24.32 -11.29
C GLN A 46 2.40 -24.37 -10.34
N LEU A 47 3.61 -24.44 -10.88
CA LEU A 47 4.84 -24.37 -10.09
C LEU A 47 5.19 -22.93 -9.72
N LEU A 48 4.94 -21.98 -10.62
CA LEU A 48 5.21 -20.57 -10.38
C LEU A 48 4.16 -19.92 -9.50
N PHE A 49 2.87 -20.20 -9.73
CA PHE A 49 1.76 -19.64 -8.99
C PHE A 49 0.81 -20.74 -8.46
N PRO A 50 1.26 -21.57 -7.48
CA PRO A 50 0.41 -22.63 -6.91
C PRO A 50 -0.88 -22.11 -6.27
N GLY A 51 -0.91 -20.86 -5.78
CA GLY A 51 -2.09 -20.17 -5.32
C GLY A 51 -2.92 -19.50 -6.43
N GLY A 52 -2.57 -19.75 -7.71
CA GLY A 52 -3.26 -19.26 -8.88
C GLY A 52 -3.29 -17.74 -8.99
N LEU A 53 -4.39 -17.20 -9.49
CA LEU A 53 -4.55 -15.77 -9.79
C LEU A 53 -4.36 -14.86 -8.57
N ARG A 54 -4.71 -15.30 -7.38
CA ARG A 54 -4.48 -14.51 -6.15
C ARG A 54 -3.00 -14.37 -5.84
N GLU A 55 -2.22 -15.40 -6.09
CA GLU A 55 -0.77 -15.35 -5.93
C GLU A 55 -0.12 -14.51 -7.02
N ALA A 56 -0.55 -14.63 -8.27
CA ALA A 56 -0.12 -13.76 -9.36
C ALA A 56 -0.44 -12.27 -9.06
N ALA A 57 -1.61 -11.98 -8.49
CA ALA A 57 -1.98 -10.64 -8.06
C ALA A 57 -1.06 -10.08 -6.97
N LYS A 58 -0.72 -10.89 -5.96
CA LYS A 58 0.26 -10.52 -4.93
C LYS A 58 1.63 -10.28 -5.53
N HIS A 59 2.03 -11.14 -6.46
CA HIS A 59 3.33 -11.02 -7.14
C HIS A 59 3.40 -9.75 -8.00
N PHE A 60 2.29 -9.33 -8.64
CA PHE A 60 2.22 -8.05 -9.34
C PHE A 60 2.44 -6.87 -8.39
N GLY A 61 1.79 -6.88 -7.21
CA GLY A 61 2.04 -5.90 -6.17
C GLY A 61 3.50 -5.85 -5.72
N ASP A 62 4.09 -7.02 -5.46
CA ASP A 62 5.48 -7.18 -5.06
C ASP A 62 6.46 -6.75 -6.16
N TYR A 63 6.19 -7.08 -7.42
CA TYR A 63 6.98 -6.64 -8.57
C TYR A 63 7.08 -5.13 -8.64
N ILE A 64 5.95 -4.43 -8.58
CA ILE A 64 5.91 -2.96 -8.60
C ILE A 64 6.58 -2.37 -7.33
N ASP A 65 6.41 -2.99 -6.15
CA ASP A 65 7.05 -2.54 -4.91
C ASP A 65 8.57 -2.67 -4.98
N ARG A 66 9.11 -3.72 -5.59
CA ARG A 66 10.55 -3.90 -5.83
C ARG A 66 11.10 -2.85 -6.80
N GLN A 67 10.40 -2.57 -7.90
CA GLN A 67 10.78 -1.51 -8.83
C GLN A 67 10.76 -0.14 -8.13
N MET A 68 9.71 0.15 -7.36
CA MET A 68 9.62 1.38 -6.58
C MET A 68 10.79 1.55 -5.61
N LEU A 69 11.18 0.49 -4.89
CA LEU A 69 12.33 0.55 -3.99
C LEU A 69 13.64 0.84 -4.73
N ALA A 70 13.82 0.24 -5.91
CA ALA A 70 15.01 0.50 -6.75
C ALA A 70 15.09 1.97 -7.17
N GLU A 71 13.98 2.54 -7.65
CA GLU A 71 13.89 3.96 -8.01
C GLU A 71 14.12 4.88 -6.80
N LEU A 72 13.49 4.59 -5.67
CA LEU A 72 13.63 5.39 -4.46
C LEU A 72 15.05 5.35 -3.87
N THR A 73 15.79 4.27 -4.07
CA THR A 73 17.19 4.15 -3.62
C THR A 73 18.11 5.14 -4.34
N GLY A 74 17.78 5.51 -5.59
CA GLY A 74 18.50 6.52 -6.36
C GLY A 74 18.21 7.97 -5.93
N LEU A 75 17.21 8.19 -5.08
CA LEU A 75 16.79 9.50 -4.62
C LEU A 75 17.36 9.81 -3.24
N GLU A 76 17.77 11.04 -2.99
CA GLU A 76 18.28 11.52 -1.70
C GLU A 76 17.11 11.77 -0.70
N LEU A 77 16.30 10.73 -0.44
CA LEU A 77 15.11 10.85 0.42
C LEU A 77 15.42 11.40 1.81
N GLU A 78 16.61 11.12 2.34
CA GLU A 78 17.02 11.58 3.69
C GLU A 78 17.04 13.10 3.82
N LYS A 79 17.27 13.81 2.69
CA LYS A 79 17.28 15.28 2.66
C LYS A 79 15.86 15.88 2.59
N MET A 80 14.85 15.07 2.31
CA MET A 80 13.45 15.50 2.19
C MET A 80 12.71 15.42 3.53
N PRO A 81 11.76 16.32 3.81
CA PRO A 81 10.81 16.14 4.91
C PRO A 81 10.02 14.82 4.76
N VAL A 82 9.63 14.19 5.87
CA VAL A 82 8.89 12.91 5.86
C VAL A 82 7.63 12.96 4.98
N ARG A 83 6.93 14.10 4.96
CA ARG A 83 5.76 14.30 4.09
C ARG A 83 6.13 14.11 2.61
N GLU A 84 7.16 14.76 2.16
CA GLU A 84 7.62 14.72 0.77
C GLU A 84 8.08 13.32 0.39
N ARG A 85 8.82 12.64 1.28
CA ARG A 85 9.23 11.23 1.06
C ARG A 85 8.03 10.32 0.79
N ILE A 86 6.95 10.46 1.57
CA ILE A 86 5.75 9.65 1.41
C ILE A 86 5.05 9.97 0.09
N VAL A 87 4.92 11.26 -0.26
CA VAL A 87 4.35 11.72 -1.53
C VAL A 87 5.16 11.14 -2.68
N THR A 88 6.50 11.29 -2.65
CA THR A 88 7.41 10.74 -3.66
C THR A 88 7.26 9.24 -3.81
N GLY A 89 7.19 8.48 -2.70
CA GLY A 89 6.99 7.03 -2.75
C GLY A 89 5.69 6.63 -3.46
N VAL A 90 4.58 7.34 -3.20
CA VAL A 90 3.31 7.09 -3.90
C VAL A 90 3.39 7.50 -5.37
N GLN A 91 4.01 8.64 -5.68
CA GLN A 91 4.15 9.14 -7.06
C GLN A 91 4.99 8.19 -7.92
N VAL A 92 6.16 7.77 -7.44
CA VAL A 92 7.02 6.78 -8.13
C VAL A 92 6.22 5.50 -8.41
N ARG A 93 5.44 5.03 -7.44
CA ARG A 93 4.61 3.85 -7.66
C ARG A 93 3.55 4.06 -8.75
N LEU A 94 2.89 5.22 -8.78
CA LEU A 94 1.91 5.54 -9.83
C LEU A 94 2.57 5.57 -11.22
N GLN A 95 3.76 6.16 -11.34
CA GLN A 95 4.54 6.18 -12.57
C GLN A 95 4.87 4.76 -13.07
N LEU A 96 5.30 3.88 -12.16
CA LEU A 96 5.56 2.47 -12.48
C LEU A 96 4.31 1.69 -12.87
N LEU A 97 3.14 2.08 -12.36
CA LEU A 97 1.85 1.47 -12.70
C LEU A 97 1.26 2.02 -14.01
N GLU A 98 1.73 3.16 -14.50
CA GLU A 98 1.18 3.83 -15.69
C GLU A 98 1.15 2.94 -16.94
N PRO A 99 2.22 2.22 -17.31
CA PRO A 99 2.18 1.28 -18.43
C PRO A 99 1.18 0.13 -18.24
N HIS A 100 0.77 -0.12 -17.01
CA HIS A 100 -0.11 -1.21 -16.60
C HIS A 100 -1.49 -0.74 -16.11
N ARG A 101 -1.87 0.52 -16.43
CA ARG A 101 -3.06 1.19 -15.89
C ARG A 101 -4.34 0.39 -16.11
N GLU A 102 -4.56 -0.08 -17.34
CA GLU A 102 -5.74 -0.89 -17.65
C GLU A 102 -5.67 -2.27 -16.98
N SER A 103 -4.51 -2.92 -16.96
CA SER A 103 -4.34 -4.19 -16.26
C SER A 103 -4.60 -4.06 -14.76
N LEU A 104 -4.22 -2.93 -14.15
CA LEU A 104 -4.55 -2.61 -12.76
C LEU A 104 -6.06 -2.43 -12.57
N HIS A 105 -6.75 -1.75 -13.49
CA HIS A 105 -8.21 -1.61 -13.45
C HIS A 105 -8.91 -2.99 -13.45
N ARG A 106 -8.45 -3.90 -14.33
CA ARG A 106 -8.92 -5.29 -14.35
C ARG A 106 -8.60 -6.05 -13.07
N LEU A 107 -7.40 -5.83 -12.51
CA LEU A 107 -7.01 -6.40 -11.23
C LEU A 107 -7.94 -5.93 -10.09
N LEU A 108 -8.24 -4.65 -10.00
CA LEU A 108 -9.15 -4.14 -8.97
C LEU A 108 -10.55 -4.75 -9.09
N THR A 109 -11.04 -4.95 -10.31
CA THR A 109 -12.31 -5.66 -10.57
C THR A 109 -12.24 -7.10 -10.04
N PHE A 110 -11.14 -7.82 -10.29
CA PHE A 110 -10.91 -9.16 -9.75
C PHE A 110 -10.84 -9.17 -8.23
N LEU A 111 -10.16 -8.19 -7.63
CA LEU A 111 -10.01 -8.09 -6.17
C LEU A 111 -11.33 -7.71 -5.46
N ALA A 112 -12.25 -7.05 -6.16
CA ALA A 112 -13.58 -6.72 -5.64
C ALA A 112 -14.51 -7.94 -5.55
N LEU A 113 -14.21 -9.05 -6.24
CA LEU A 113 -15.00 -10.26 -6.16
C LEU A 113 -15.00 -10.89 -4.77
N PRO A 114 -16.09 -11.53 -4.33
CA PRO A 114 -16.14 -12.25 -3.06
C PRO A 114 -14.98 -13.24 -2.91
N GLY A 115 -14.31 -13.21 -1.77
CA GLY A 115 -13.16 -14.08 -1.47
C GLY A 115 -11.79 -13.53 -1.92
N ASN A 116 -11.73 -12.47 -2.76
CA ASN A 116 -10.46 -11.89 -3.24
C ASN A 116 -10.08 -10.59 -2.50
N HIS A 117 -11.01 -9.95 -1.79
CA HIS A 117 -10.77 -8.68 -1.09
C HIS A 117 -9.62 -8.76 -0.07
N PHE A 118 -9.43 -9.90 0.61
CA PHE A 118 -8.27 -10.09 1.49
C PHE A 118 -6.93 -10.00 0.75
N THR A 119 -6.88 -10.49 -0.50
CA THR A 119 -5.69 -10.36 -1.34
C THR A 119 -5.38 -8.88 -1.63
N GLY A 120 -6.41 -8.09 -1.95
CA GLY A 120 -6.26 -6.64 -2.14
C GLY A 120 -5.77 -5.92 -0.87
N MET A 121 -6.32 -6.28 0.30
CA MET A 121 -5.84 -5.75 1.58
C MET A 121 -4.38 -6.11 1.85
N GLN A 122 -3.96 -7.34 1.57
CA GLN A 122 -2.57 -7.78 1.74
C GLN A 122 -1.62 -7.01 0.83
N ILE A 123 -1.96 -6.85 -0.46
CA ILE A 123 -1.17 -6.06 -1.42
C ILE A 123 -1.04 -4.62 -0.92
N THR A 124 -2.15 -3.98 -0.56
CA THR A 124 -2.15 -2.59 -0.07
C THR A 124 -1.32 -2.44 1.20
N SER A 125 -1.45 -3.37 2.15
CA SER A 125 -0.69 -3.36 3.40
C SER A 125 0.81 -3.48 3.15
N GLN A 126 1.23 -4.39 2.26
CA GLN A 126 2.63 -4.58 1.89
C GLN A 126 3.21 -3.34 1.21
N THR A 127 2.49 -2.76 0.24
CA THR A 127 2.90 -1.51 -0.42
C THR A 127 3.10 -0.37 0.56
N VAL A 128 2.15 -0.18 1.47
CA VAL A 128 2.20 0.88 2.48
C VAL A 128 3.37 0.65 3.44
N ASP A 129 3.63 -0.58 3.82
CA ASP A 129 4.78 -0.97 4.66
C ASP A 129 6.09 -0.65 3.94
N THR A 130 6.19 -1.00 2.66
CA THR A 130 7.35 -0.71 1.80
C THR A 130 7.61 0.79 1.70
N ILE A 131 6.59 1.62 1.47
CA ILE A 131 6.71 3.08 1.42
C ILE A 131 7.21 3.63 2.77
N TRP A 132 6.60 3.22 3.90
CA TRP A 132 7.02 3.67 5.22
C TRP A 132 8.47 3.26 5.55
N HIS A 133 8.85 2.04 5.18
CA HIS A 133 10.22 1.55 5.36
C HIS A 133 11.22 2.37 4.55
N ALA A 134 10.94 2.61 3.27
CA ALA A 134 11.77 3.42 2.38
C ALA A 134 11.92 4.87 2.87
N THR A 135 10.90 5.42 3.55
CA THR A 135 10.96 6.78 4.13
C THR A 135 11.71 6.87 5.45
N GLY A 136 12.27 5.74 5.96
CA GLY A 136 13.05 5.70 7.19
C GLY A 136 12.21 5.66 8.47
N ASP A 137 10.94 5.24 8.40
CA ASP A 137 10.10 5.08 9.60
C ASP A 137 10.57 3.88 10.44
N LYS A 138 10.98 4.15 11.67
CA LYS A 138 11.43 3.16 12.66
C LYS A 138 10.40 2.95 13.79
N SER A 139 9.17 3.43 13.64
CA SER A 139 8.16 3.30 14.69
C SER A 139 7.71 1.84 14.85
N THR A 140 7.62 1.38 16.10
CA THR A 140 7.21 0.01 16.47
C THR A 140 6.02 0.01 17.43
N ASP A 141 5.50 1.20 17.79
CA ASP A 141 4.44 1.41 18.75
C ASP A 141 3.05 1.51 18.08
N PHE A 142 2.04 1.94 18.85
CA PHE A 142 0.67 2.16 18.34
C PHE A 142 0.62 3.09 17.12
N ASN A 143 1.58 4.01 16.97
CA ASN A 143 1.68 4.89 15.80
C ASN A 143 1.99 4.11 14.52
N TYR A 144 2.67 2.96 14.62
CA TYR A 144 2.95 2.06 13.51
C TYR A 144 1.67 1.69 12.74
N TYR A 145 0.69 1.12 13.43
CA TYR A 145 -0.56 0.68 12.81
C TYR A 145 -1.41 1.85 12.31
N THR A 146 -1.47 2.94 13.10
CA THR A 146 -2.24 4.13 12.73
C THR A 146 -1.69 4.80 11.47
N LYS A 147 -0.38 4.98 11.36
CA LYS A 147 0.27 5.55 10.18
C LYS A 147 0.00 4.71 8.93
N ARG A 148 0.12 3.39 9.04
CA ARG A 148 -0.11 2.46 7.93
C ARG A 148 -1.56 2.43 7.49
N GLY A 149 -2.49 2.36 8.43
CA GLY A 149 -3.92 2.41 8.13
C GLY A 149 -4.34 3.72 7.45
N LEU A 150 -3.82 4.85 7.91
CA LEU A 150 -4.08 6.16 7.30
C LEU A 150 -3.50 6.24 5.88
N LEU A 151 -2.27 5.79 5.68
CA LEU A 151 -1.65 5.78 4.35
C LEU A 151 -2.34 4.79 3.41
N ALA A 152 -2.81 3.63 3.91
CA ALA A 152 -3.58 2.68 3.11
C ALA A 152 -4.87 3.33 2.55
N GLY A 153 -5.57 4.11 3.37
CA GLY A 153 -6.75 4.86 2.94
C GLY A 153 -6.42 5.95 1.90
N VAL A 154 -5.33 6.68 2.10
CA VAL A 154 -4.86 7.68 1.12
C VAL A 154 -4.44 7.01 -0.16
N TYR A 155 -3.58 5.99 -0.09
CA TYR A 155 -3.09 5.27 -1.26
C TYR A 155 -4.24 4.66 -2.08
N GLY A 156 -5.14 3.90 -1.43
CA GLY A 156 -6.29 3.30 -2.13
C GLY A 156 -7.18 4.34 -2.81
N SER A 157 -7.50 5.45 -2.12
CA SER A 157 -8.29 6.53 -2.71
C SER A 157 -7.54 7.25 -3.84
N THR A 158 -6.22 7.37 -3.76
CA THR A 158 -5.39 7.97 -4.82
C THR A 158 -5.35 7.07 -6.06
N ILE A 159 -5.21 5.74 -5.91
CA ILE A 159 -5.29 4.79 -7.03
C ILE A 159 -6.63 4.91 -7.76
N LEU A 160 -7.75 4.95 -7.02
CA LEU A 160 -9.07 5.07 -7.63
C LEU A 160 -9.25 6.41 -8.36
N TYR A 161 -8.74 7.50 -7.78
CA TYR A 161 -8.77 8.82 -8.42
C TYR A 161 -7.91 8.83 -9.68
N TRP A 162 -6.68 8.33 -9.60
CA TRP A 162 -5.74 8.25 -10.71
C TRP A 162 -6.27 7.44 -11.89
N LEU A 163 -6.98 6.34 -11.67
CA LEU A 163 -7.58 5.53 -12.73
C LEU A 163 -8.65 6.29 -13.53
N SER A 164 -9.24 7.33 -12.97
CA SER A 164 -10.21 8.20 -13.65
C SER A 164 -9.65 9.55 -14.10
N ASP A 165 -8.40 9.83 -13.76
CA ASP A 165 -7.76 11.11 -14.07
C ASP A 165 -7.33 11.16 -15.55
N ASN A 166 -7.73 12.22 -16.25
CA ASN A 166 -7.37 12.50 -17.64
C ASN A 166 -6.65 13.85 -17.78
N SER A 167 -6.19 14.44 -16.67
CA SER A 167 -5.41 15.67 -16.70
C SER A 167 -3.99 15.41 -17.20
N ASP A 168 -3.37 16.45 -17.77
CA ASP A 168 -1.99 16.36 -18.24
C ASP A 168 -1.06 15.98 -17.09
N ASP A 169 -0.21 14.97 -17.34
CA ASP A 169 0.75 14.41 -16.37
C ASP A 169 0.10 14.04 -15.02
N PHE A 170 -1.20 13.72 -15.01
CA PHE A 170 -1.97 13.39 -13.79
C PHE A 170 -1.89 14.48 -12.71
N ALA A 171 -1.89 15.75 -13.13
CA ALA A 171 -1.76 16.90 -12.23
C ALA A 171 -2.84 16.93 -11.14
N ASP A 172 -4.07 16.53 -11.48
CA ASP A 172 -5.18 16.47 -10.52
C ASP A 172 -4.97 15.38 -9.46
N THR A 173 -4.41 14.23 -9.84
CA THR A 173 -4.04 13.16 -8.93
C THR A 173 -2.93 13.59 -7.98
N HIS A 174 -1.91 14.29 -8.48
CA HIS A 174 -0.84 14.83 -7.65
C HIS A 174 -1.37 15.82 -6.62
N ALA A 175 -2.23 16.75 -7.06
CA ALA A 175 -2.87 17.69 -6.15
C ALA A 175 -3.80 17.00 -5.13
N PHE A 176 -4.52 15.93 -5.53
CA PHE A 176 -5.34 15.13 -4.63
C PHE A 176 -4.48 14.45 -3.57
N LEU A 177 -3.40 13.77 -3.96
CA LEU A 177 -2.47 13.09 -3.05
C LEU A 177 -1.90 14.06 -2.02
N ASP A 178 -1.42 15.22 -2.45
CA ASP A 178 -0.87 16.25 -1.57
C ASP A 178 -1.85 16.72 -0.50
N ARG A 179 -3.10 16.98 -0.88
CA ARG A 179 -4.16 17.36 0.07
C ARG A 179 -4.45 16.25 1.07
N ARG A 180 -4.49 14.98 0.63
CA ARG A 180 -4.77 13.83 1.48
C ARG A 180 -3.64 13.58 2.49
N ILE A 181 -2.39 13.59 2.04
CA ILE A 181 -1.21 13.43 2.92
C ILE A 181 -1.15 14.58 3.94
N ALA A 182 -1.37 15.83 3.53
CA ALA A 182 -1.43 16.96 4.45
C ALA A 182 -2.52 16.77 5.53
N GLY A 183 -3.65 16.17 5.16
CA GLY A 183 -4.76 15.87 6.08
C GLY A 183 -4.36 14.86 7.15
N ILE A 184 -3.80 13.71 6.76
CA ILE A 184 -3.46 12.64 7.71
C ILE A 184 -2.33 13.03 8.67
N LEU A 185 -1.37 13.84 8.24
CA LEU A 185 -0.28 14.30 9.11
C LEU A 185 -0.74 15.30 10.19
N LYS A 186 -1.92 15.89 10.05
CA LYS A 186 -2.53 16.76 11.08
C LYS A 186 -3.23 15.95 12.19
N ILE A 187 -3.66 14.73 11.92
CA ILE A 187 -4.45 13.90 12.85
C ILE A 187 -3.73 13.65 14.19
N PRO A 188 -2.43 13.27 14.26
CA PRO A 188 -1.75 13.06 15.52
C PRO A 188 -1.68 14.33 16.39
N LYS A 189 -1.51 15.51 15.76
CA LYS A 189 -1.50 16.79 16.47
C LYS A 189 -2.86 17.12 17.10
N ILE A 190 -3.94 16.78 16.43
CA ILE A 190 -5.32 16.98 16.92
C ILE A 190 -5.62 16.01 18.05
N GLN A 191 -5.27 14.73 17.92
CA GLN A 191 -5.46 13.72 18.96
C GLN A 191 -4.69 14.08 20.25
N ASN A 192 -3.46 14.55 20.13
CA ASN A 192 -2.68 15.00 21.29
C ASN A 192 -3.30 16.24 21.97
N LYS A 193 -3.83 17.19 21.22
CA LYS A 193 -4.55 18.33 21.76
C LYS A 193 -5.84 17.90 22.48
N ILE A 194 -6.59 16.97 21.93
CA ILE A 194 -7.81 16.44 22.54
C ILE A 194 -7.48 15.66 23.82
N LYS A 195 -6.46 14.77 23.79
CA LYS A 195 -6.00 14.03 24.98
C LYS A 195 -5.53 14.98 26.10
N GLN A 196 -4.82 16.05 25.77
CA GLN A 196 -4.39 17.06 26.75
C GLN A 196 -5.57 17.84 27.33
N ARG A 197 -6.57 18.22 26.52
CA ARG A 197 -7.78 18.87 26.99
C ARG A 197 -8.60 17.95 27.88
N LEU A 198 -8.83 16.70 27.50
CA LEU A 198 -9.52 15.71 28.34
C LEU A 198 -8.78 15.46 29.67
N LYS A 199 -7.44 15.34 29.66
CA LYS A 199 -6.68 15.23 30.90
C LYS A 199 -6.88 16.43 31.82
N LYS A 200 -6.93 17.67 31.26
CA LYS A 200 -7.18 18.89 32.06
C LYS A 200 -8.61 18.93 32.66
N VAL A 201 -9.59 18.37 31.96
CA VAL A 201 -10.98 18.36 32.43
C VAL A 201 -11.22 17.23 33.44
N ILE A 202 -10.58 16.07 33.27
CA ILE A 202 -10.77 14.90 34.15
C ILE A 202 -9.87 14.97 35.41
N ALA A 203 -8.75 15.70 35.38
CA ALA A 203 -7.84 15.82 36.51
C ALA A 203 -8.51 16.39 37.79
N PRO A 204 -9.38 17.40 37.75
CA PRO A 204 -10.08 17.91 38.97
C PRO A 204 -11.10 16.89 39.49
N LEU A 205 -11.78 16.12 38.65
CA LEU A 205 -12.77 15.11 39.07
C LEU A 205 -12.15 13.92 39.81
N ARG A 206 -10.90 13.57 39.51
CA ARG A 206 -10.15 12.53 40.24
C ARG A 206 -9.74 12.97 41.64
N ARG A 207 -9.66 14.26 41.93
CA ARG A 207 -9.36 14.79 43.28
C ARG A 207 -10.56 14.74 44.19
N LEU A 208 -11.79 14.75 43.66
CA LEU A 208 -13.04 14.66 44.44
C LEU A 208 -13.39 13.22 44.86
N GLN A 209 -12.75 12.19 44.32
CA GLN A 209 -12.99 10.78 44.62
C GLN A 209 -11.99 10.14 45.61
N ARG A 210 -11.25 10.95 46.38
CA ARG A 210 -10.56 10.41 47.58
C ARG A 210 -11.51 10.52 48.78
N PRO A 211 -12.19 9.43 49.19
CA PRO A 211 -12.84 9.40 50.49
C PRO A 211 -11.71 9.43 51.50
N GLY A 212 -11.69 10.48 52.31
CA GLY A 212 -10.89 10.53 53.50
C GLY A 212 -11.40 9.47 54.51
N PHE A 213 -10.87 8.28 54.46
CA PHE A 213 -10.96 7.39 55.63
C PHE A 213 -9.93 7.87 56.65
N GLY A 214 -10.35 8.89 57.39
CA GLY A 214 -9.70 9.33 58.60
C GLY A 214 -9.85 8.34 59.74
N LYS A 215 -8.76 8.09 60.38
CA LYS A 215 -8.61 7.46 61.66
C LYS A 215 -9.69 7.87 62.64
N ALA A 216 -10.42 6.95 63.21
CA ALA A 216 -10.91 6.95 64.60
C ALA A 216 -11.40 5.54 64.93
N PHE A 217 -10.64 4.80 65.72
CA PHE A 217 -11.10 4.32 67.02
C PHE A 217 -9.94 3.64 67.74
N ARG A 218 -9.67 4.22 68.88
CA ARG A 218 -8.98 3.61 69.98
C ARG A 218 -9.91 2.63 70.66
#